data_fb863a966ea73b5a3e85d9cad93c7882
#
_entry.id   fb863a966ea73b5a3e85d9cad93c7882
#
_cell.length_a   1.000
_cell.length_b   1.000
_cell.length_c   1.000
_cell.angle_alpha   90.00
_cell.angle_beta   90.00
_cell.angle_gamma   90.00
#
_symmetry.space_group_name_H-M   'P 1'
#
loop_
_entity.id
_entity.type
_entity.pdbx_description
1 polymer ?
#
loop_
_entity_poly.entity_id
_entity_poly.type
_entity_poly.pdbx_seq_one_letter_code
_entity_poly.pdbx_strand_id
1 'polypeptide(L)'
;MNQQTNLNLLVKFGRQAHEAAAMLKAMANEVRLLVLCHLAASGELSVGQLAERVDLGQSALSQHLARLREEGLVRTRKQAQTVYYSLCDPKAERVLALLHDL
;
A
#
# COMPACT_ATOMS: atom_id res chain seq x y z
N MET A 1 -18.10 -24.65 15.44
CA MET A 1 -16.78 -24.87 14.85
C MET A 1 -16.01 -25.84 15.73
N ASN A 2 -15.40 -26.88 15.16
CA ASN A 2 -14.65 -27.83 15.94
C ASN A 2 -13.22 -27.35 16.18
N GLN A 3 -12.51 -27.98 17.13
CA GLN A 3 -11.15 -27.61 17.51
C GLN A 3 -10.17 -27.73 16.33
N GLN A 4 -10.34 -28.75 15.50
CA GLN A 4 -9.45 -28.96 14.35
C GLN A 4 -9.52 -27.82 13.36
N THR A 5 -10.73 -27.31 13.07
CA THR A 5 -10.92 -26.16 12.21
C THR A 5 -10.21 -24.93 12.78
N ASN A 6 -10.35 -24.70 14.09
CA ASN A 6 -9.69 -23.57 14.74
C ASN A 6 -8.17 -23.67 14.69
N LEU A 7 -7.63 -24.89 14.90
CA LEU A 7 -6.19 -25.12 14.80
C LEU A 7 -5.67 -24.88 13.39
N ASN A 8 -6.43 -25.32 12.37
CA ASN A 8 -6.04 -25.10 10.98
C ASN A 8 -6.01 -23.63 10.63
N LEU A 9 -6.99 -22.86 11.10
CA LEU A 9 -7.03 -21.41 10.89
C LEU A 9 -5.85 -20.72 11.56
N LEU A 10 -5.51 -21.12 12.79
CA LEU A 10 -4.37 -20.56 13.51
C LEU A 10 -3.05 -20.84 12.82
N VAL A 11 -2.86 -22.06 12.34
CA VAL A 11 -1.64 -22.44 11.63
C VAL A 11 -1.51 -21.64 10.34
N LYS A 12 -2.60 -21.54 9.58
CA LYS A 12 -2.62 -20.79 8.34
C LYS A 12 -2.33 -19.31 8.58
N PHE A 13 -3.00 -18.71 9.56
CA PHE A 13 -2.77 -17.30 9.91
C PHE A 13 -1.35 -17.08 10.40
N GLY A 14 -0.79 -18.02 11.19
CA GLY A 14 0.58 -17.94 11.66
C GLY A 14 1.60 -17.85 10.53
N ARG A 15 1.40 -18.60 9.46
CA ARG A 15 2.27 -18.53 8.28
C ARG A 15 2.19 -17.20 7.59
N GLN A 16 1.02 -16.56 7.60
CA GLN A 16 0.77 -15.31 6.90
C GLN A 16 0.96 -14.08 7.79
N ALA A 17 1.08 -14.26 9.11
CA ALA A 17 1.15 -13.15 10.05
C ALA A 17 2.32 -12.22 9.77
N HIS A 18 3.47 -12.79 9.41
CA HIS A 18 4.65 -11.99 9.09
C HIS A 18 4.39 -11.06 7.90
N GLU A 19 3.82 -11.61 6.84
CA GLU A 19 3.51 -10.84 5.62
C GLU A 19 2.42 -9.81 5.89
N ALA A 20 1.39 -10.20 6.64
CA ALA A 20 0.31 -9.29 6.98
C ALA A 20 0.82 -8.12 7.83
N ALA A 21 1.67 -8.43 8.81
CA ALA A 21 2.25 -7.38 9.65
C ALA A 21 3.15 -6.44 8.84
N ALA A 22 3.93 -6.97 7.91
CA ALA A 22 4.78 -6.16 7.04
C ALA A 22 3.95 -5.21 6.18
N MET A 23 2.86 -5.70 5.61
CA MET A 23 1.94 -4.88 4.82
C MET A 23 1.34 -3.76 5.68
N LEU A 24 0.85 -4.11 6.86
CA LEU A 24 0.25 -3.12 7.76
C LEU A 24 1.26 -2.07 8.20
N LYS A 25 2.49 -2.47 8.48
CA LYS A 25 3.55 -1.52 8.83
C LYS A 25 3.85 -0.56 7.69
N ALA A 26 3.88 -1.07 6.46
CA ALA A 26 4.11 -0.21 5.29
C ALA A 26 2.96 0.78 5.10
N MET A 27 1.74 0.42 5.46
CA MET A 27 0.57 1.28 5.35
C MET A 27 0.44 2.25 6.53
N ALA A 28 0.98 1.92 7.70
CA ALA A 28 0.77 2.65 8.94
C ALA A 28 1.66 3.90 9.04
N ASN A 29 1.45 4.82 8.14
CA ASN A 29 2.11 6.11 8.09
C ASN A 29 1.18 7.07 7.35
N GLU A 30 0.99 8.27 7.88
CA GLU A 30 0.03 9.22 7.32
C GLU A 30 0.29 9.53 5.85
N VAL A 31 1.55 9.80 5.48
CA VAL A 31 1.90 10.13 4.09
C VAL A 31 1.65 8.92 3.19
N ARG A 32 2.07 7.74 3.61
CA ARG A 32 1.89 6.55 2.80
C ARG A 32 0.42 6.19 2.62
N LEU A 33 -0.40 6.35 3.67
CA LEU A 33 -1.84 6.16 3.54
C LEU A 33 -2.45 7.14 2.53
N LEU A 34 -2.06 8.42 2.60
CA LEU A 34 -2.55 9.42 1.65
C LEU A 34 -2.15 9.08 0.21
N VAL A 35 -0.90 8.66 0.01
CA VAL A 35 -0.44 8.23 -1.31
C VAL A 35 -1.31 7.09 -1.85
N LEU A 36 -1.53 6.06 -1.03
CA LEU A 36 -2.34 4.92 -1.45
C LEU A 36 -3.78 5.33 -1.76
N CYS A 37 -4.36 6.22 -0.96
CA CYS A 37 -5.71 6.73 -1.20
C CYS A 37 -5.79 7.49 -2.52
N HIS A 38 -4.81 8.34 -2.82
CA HIS A 38 -4.79 9.07 -4.09
C HIS A 38 -4.64 8.13 -5.27
N LEU A 39 -3.82 7.10 -5.15
CA LEU A 39 -3.67 6.09 -6.20
C LEU A 39 -4.95 5.29 -6.39
N ALA A 40 -5.62 4.93 -5.31
CA ALA A 40 -6.90 4.23 -5.39
C ALA A 40 -7.95 5.07 -6.12
N ALA A 41 -7.98 6.36 -5.84
CA ALA A 41 -8.96 7.27 -6.44
C ALA A 41 -8.66 7.57 -7.91
N SER A 42 -7.39 7.75 -8.26
CA SER A 42 -6.99 8.22 -9.59
C SER A 42 -6.48 7.12 -10.53
N GLY A 43 -6.16 5.95 -9.98
CA GLY A 43 -5.63 4.83 -10.74
C GLY A 43 -4.13 4.89 -10.93
N GLU A 44 -3.61 5.96 -11.50
CA GLU A 44 -2.19 6.12 -11.77
C GLU A 44 -1.80 7.58 -11.64
N LEU A 45 -0.70 7.84 -10.94
CA LEU A 45 -0.19 9.20 -10.74
C LEU A 45 1.34 9.20 -10.85
N SER A 46 1.87 10.29 -11.39
CA SER A 46 3.32 10.51 -11.43
C SER A 46 3.83 10.93 -10.06
N VAL A 47 5.14 10.83 -9.86
CA VAL A 47 5.80 11.30 -8.64
C VAL A 47 5.48 12.77 -8.37
N GLY A 48 5.55 13.60 -9.43
CA GLY A 48 5.25 15.02 -9.30
C GLY A 48 3.82 15.28 -8.85
N GLN A 49 2.87 14.56 -9.44
CA GLN A 49 1.46 14.69 -9.05
C GLN A 49 1.23 14.25 -7.60
N LEU A 50 1.85 13.14 -7.20
CA LEU A 50 1.76 12.67 -5.81
C LEU A 50 2.35 13.69 -4.84
N ALA A 51 3.51 14.24 -5.18
CA ALA A 51 4.18 15.24 -4.33
C ALA A 51 3.28 16.45 -4.08
N GLU A 52 2.61 16.93 -5.11
CA GLU A 52 1.67 18.05 -4.99
C GLU A 52 0.49 17.69 -4.08
N ARG A 53 -0.06 16.49 -4.24
CA ARG A 53 -1.26 16.06 -3.51
C ARG A 53 -1.02 15.81 -2.04
N VAL A 54 0.17 15.33 -1.69
CA VAL A 54 0.51 15.10 -0.27
C VAL A 54 1.32 16.22 0.34
N ASP A 55 1.55 17.29 -0.44
CA ASP A 55 2.28 18.49 0.01
C ASP A 55 3.63 18.14 0.59
N LEU A 56 4.43 17.43 -0.19
CA LEU A 56 5.73 16.96 0.22
C LEU A 56 6.72 17.09 -0.93
N GLY A 57 7.99 17.38 -0.62
CA GLY A 57 9.03 17.41 -1.64
C GLY A 57 9.28 16.01 -2.22
N GLN A 58 9.76 15.96 -3.46
CA GLN A 58 9.96 14.67 -4.13
C GLN A 58 11.00 13.80 -3.43
N SER A 59 12.05 14.39 -2.85
CA SER A 59 13.07 13.62 -2.13
C SER A 59 12.49 12.90 -0.92
N ALA A 60 11.69 13.59 -0.12
CA ALA A 60 11.05 13.00 1.04
C ALA A 60 10.01 11.96 0.62
N LEU A 61 9.24 12.28 -0.41
CA LEU A 61 8.22 11.36 -0.93
C LEU A 61 8.86 10.08 -1.48
N SER A 62 10.02 10.19 -2.13
CA SER A 62 10.69 9.03 -2.74
C SER A 62 10.98 7.92 -1.73
N GLN A 63 11.31 8.25 -0.49
CA GLN A 63 11.54 7.25 0.55
C GLN A 63 10.25 6.49 0.88
N HIS A 64 9.14 7.21 0.96
CA HIS A 64 7.83 6.58 1.19
C HIS A 64 7.41 5.69 0.03
N LEU A 65 7.64 6.15 -1.20
CA LEU A 65 7.31 5.36 -2.39
C LEU A 65 8.17 4.10 -2.48
N ALA A 66 9.47 4.22 -2.15
CA ALA A 66 10.35 3.05 -2.12
C ALA A 66 9.87 2.01 -1.12
N ARG A 67 9.42 2.45 0.05
CA ARG A 67 8.89 1.56 1.08
C ARG A 67 7.65 0.81 0.59
N LEU A 68 6.72 1.52 -0.05
CA LEU A 68 5.51 0.93 -0.60
C LEU A 68 5.83 -0.06 -1.73
N ARG A 69 6.81 0.28 -2.56
CA ARG A 69 7.22 -0.56 -3.67
C ARG A 69 7.91 -1.84 -3.17
N GLU A 70 8.80 -1.73 -2.19
CA GLU A 70 9.48 -2.88 -1.59
C GLU A 70 8.48 -3.88 -1.03
N GLU A 71 7.39 -3.39 -0.45
CA GLU A 71 6.36 -4.24 0.12
C GLU A 71 5.38 -4.77 -0.93
N GLY A 72 5.53 -4.35 -2.18
CA GLY A 72 4.67 -4.83 -3.26
C GLY A 72 3.29 -4.23 -3.29
N LEU A 73 3.07 -3.11 -2.63
CA LEU A 73 1.77 -2.44 -2.60
C LEU A 73 1.53 -1.58 -3.83
N VAL A 74 2.59 -1.07 -4.41
CA VAL A 74 2.54 -0.26 -5.63
C VAL A 74 3.54 -0.79 -6.65
N ARG A 75 3.26 -0.50 -7.91
CA ARG A 75 4.17 -0.76 -9.02
C ARG A 75 4.41 0.52 -9.79
N THR A 76 5.46 0.51 -10.62
CA THR A 76 5.83 1.67 -11.41
C THR A 76 5.75 1.35 -12.90
N ARG A 77 5.52 2.39 -13.67
CA ARG A 77 5.59 2.38 -15.12
C ARG A 77 6.34 3.63 -15.55
N LYS A 78 7.32 3.47 -16.41
CA LYS A 78 8.09 4.61 -16.92
C LYS A 78 7.65 4.92 -18.35
N GLN A 79 7.36 6.19 -18.60
CA GLN A 79 7.06 6.67 -19.95
C GLN A 79 7.88 7.93 -20.18
N ALA A 80 8.81 7.89 -21.13
CA ALA A 80 9.80 8.92 -21.35
C ALA A 80 10.57 9.18 -20.03
N GLN A 81 10.56 10.39 -19.51
CA GLN A 81 11.26 10.76 -18.29
C GLN A 81 10.39 10.62 -17.03
N THR A 82 9.11 10.27 -17.21
CA THR A 82 8.15 10.28 -16.11
C THR A 82 7.93 8.88 -15.57
N VAL A 83 7.98 8.75 -14.24
CA VAL A 83 7.65 7.51 -13.52
C VAL A 83 6.24 7.65 -12.94
N TYR A 84 5.39 6.69 -13.27
CA TYR A 84 4.02 6.61 -12.77
C TYR A 84 3.88 5.48 -11.78
N TYR A 85 3.09 5.71 -10.74
CA TYR A 85 2.79 4.74 -9.69
C TYR A 85 1.34 4.34 -9.75
N SER A 86 1.06 3.07 -9.44
CA SER A 86 -0.31 2.58 -9.31
C SER A 86 -0.36 1.49 -8.25
N LEU A 87 -1.54 1.28 -7.67
CA LEU A 87 -1.75 0.18 -6.73
C LEU A 87 -1.65 -1.14 -7.48
N CYS A 88 -1.04 -2.14 -6.84
CA CYS A 88 -0.98 -3.47 -7.44
C CYS A 88 -1.36 -4.59 -6.46
N ASP A 89 -1.70 -4.27 -5.22
CA ASP A 89 -2.12 -5.27 -4.24
C ASP A 89 -3.61 -5.08 -3.91
N PRO A 90 -4.47 -6.04 -4.32
CA PRO A 90 -5.91 -5.95 -4.02
C PRO A 90 -6.21 -5.91 -2.52
N LYS A 91 -5.36 -6.50 -1.69
CA LYS A 91 -5.55 -6.47 -0.24
C LYS A 91 -5.42 -5.06 0.30
N ALA A 92 -4.46 -4.29 -0.22
CA ALA A 92 -4.29 -2.89 0.17
C ALA A 92 -5.53 -2.08 -0.18
N GLU A 93 -6.08 -2.27 -1.37
CA GLU A 93 -7.32 -1.59 -1.77
C GLU A 93 -8.47 -1.91 -0.82
N ARG A 94 -8.59 -3.17 -0.40
CA ARG A 94 -9.65 -3.60 0.52
C ARG A 94 -9.47 -2.98 1.91
N VAL A 95 -8.24 -2.88 2.38
CA VAL A 95 -7.96 -2.21 3.66
C VAL A 95 -8.32 -0.73 3.57
N LEU A 96 -7.93 -0.06 2.49
CA LEU A 96 -8.27 1.35 2.29
C LEU A 96 -9.78 1.56 2.26
N ALA A 97 -10.52 0.71 1.56
CA ALA A 97 -11.97 0.80 1.50
C ALA A 97 -12.59 0.66 2.89
N LEU A 98 -12.07 -0.27 3.70
CA LEU A 98 -12.53 -0.46 5.07
C LEU A 98 -12.28 0.77 5.92
N LEU A 99 -11.09 1.36 5.82
CA LEU A 99 -10.72 2.55 6.58
C LEU A 99 -11.55 3.78 6.15
N HIS A 100 -11.95 3.83 4.90
CA HIS A 100 -12.74 4.94 4.35
C HIS A 100 -14.13 5.03 5.02
N ASP A 101 -14.62 3.93 5.56
CA ASP A 101 -15.91 3.89 6.25
C ASP A 101 -15.83 4.31 7.72
N LEU A 102 -14.64 4.65 8.18
CA LEU A 102 -14.51 5.20 9.52
C LEU A 102 -14.99 6.65 9.54
#